data_44a871e957986f16878ade1e7c0c9af6
#
_entry.id   44a871e957986f16878ade1e7c0c9af6
#
_cell.length_a   1.000
_cell.length_b   1.000
_cell.length_c   1.000
_cell.angle_alpha   90.00
_cell.angle_beta   90.00
_cell.angle_gamma   90.00
#
_symmetry.space_group_name_H-M   'P 1'
#
loop_
_entity.id
_entity.type
_entity.pdbx_description
1 polymer ?
#
loop_
_entity_poly.entity_id
_entity_poly.type
_entity_poly.pdbx_seq_one_letter_code
_entity_poly.pdbx_strand_id
1 'polypeptide(L)'
;MEFIIDTVDLEEIRDAVDHLPIVGVTSNPSIVKKTSPKDFFGHMREIRQIIGDERSLHIQVIATEADKIVKEAHKIFEEVDDKVYVKVPTTYEGVKAMKILKSEGKNVTATAVYDLMQAYMALAAGADYIAPYTNRIGNLGNDPFELMAHLSNRIVEDGYDCKILAASFKGVQQVRDAFNAGSQAITAPVSVLKAIFENPSISKAVTDFNNDWYSVYGEDKGLCDM
;
A
#
# COMPACT_ATOMS: atom_id res chain seq x y z
N MET A 1 -9.23 5.89 6.00
CA MET A 1 -8.85 5.25 4.70
C MET A 1 -7.46 5.74 4.34
N GLU A 2 -6.57 4.81 3.99
CA GLU A 2 -5.19 5.08 3.63
C GLU A 2 -4.94 4.62 2.19
N PHE A 3 -4.46 5.51 1.34
CA PHE A 3 -4.01 5.19 0.00
C PHE A 3 -2.50 5.12 -0.04
N ILE A 4 -1.96 3.96 -0.36
CA ILE A 4 -0.53 3.70 -0.47
C ILE A 4 -0.25 3.25 -1.91
N ILE A 5 0.88 3.62 -2.46
CA ILE A 5 1.27 3.22 -3.83
C ILE A 5 2.26 2.06 -3.81
N ASP A 6 2.12 1.15 -4.78
CA ASP A 6 2.94 -0.07 -4.89
C ASP A 6 3.93 0.07 -6.06
N THR A 7 4.97 0.88 -5.84
CA THR A 7 6.02 1.18 -6.82
C THR A 7 7.34 1.56 -6.16
N VAL A 8 8.45 1.44 -6.90
CA VAL A 8 9.78 2.00 -6.54
C VAL A 8 10.30 2.94 -7.64
N ASP A 9 9.47 3.29 -8.61
CA ASP A 9 9.82 4.27 -9.62
C ASP A 9 9.76 5.69 -9.00
N LEU A 10 10.88 6.40 -9.02
CA LEU A 10 11.01 7.68 -8.33
C LEU A 10 10.14 8.78 -8.96
N GLU A 11 9.98 8.75 -10.28
CA GLU A 11 9.16 9.74 -10.98
C GLU A 11 7.67 9.49 -10.72
N GLU A 12 7.23 8.21 -10.74
CA GLU A 12 5.86 7.86 -10.33
C GLU A 12 5.57 8.27 -8.88
N ILE A 13 6.55 8.11 -7.97
CA ILE A 13 6.40 8.49 -6.57
C ILE A 13 6.28 10.01 -6.42
N ARG A 14 7.15 10.79 -7.10
CA ARG A 14 7.10 12.26 -7.08
C ARG A 14 5.75 12.79 -7.58
N ASP A 15 5.31 12.29 -8.73
CA ASP A 15 4.02 12.66 -9.30
C ASP A 15 2.84 12.29 -8.37
N ALA A 16 2.87 11.08 -7.78
CA ALA A 16 1.81 10.67 -6.87
C ALA A 16 1.80 11.46 -5.54
N VAL A 17 2.98 11.86 -5.01
CA VAL A 17 3.07 12.71 -3.81
C VAL A 17 2.49 14.10 -4.07
N ASP A 18 2.68 14.64 -5.28
CA ASP A 18 2.19 15.96 -5.66
C ASP A 18 0.67 15.96 -5.91
N HIS A 19 0.13 14.94 -6.58
CA HIS A 19 -1.25 14.94 -7.06
C HIS A 19 -2.25 14.16 -6.22
N LEU A 20 -1.80 13.16 -5.45
CA LEU A 20 -2.69 12.22 -4.77
C LEU A 20 -2.52 12.28 -3.24
N PRO A 21 -3.59 12.08 -2.47
CA PRO A 21 -3.52 12.05 -1.00
C PRO A 21 -2.94 10.72 -0.49
N ILE A 22 -1.75 10.36 -0.97
CA ILE A 22 -1.08 9.12 -0.55
C ILE A 22 -0.39 9.28 0.80
N VAL A 23 -0.41 8.21 1.58
CA VAL A 23 0.19 8.16 2.91
C VAL A 23 1.36 7.17 3.02
N GLY A 24 1.79 6.59 1.91
CA GLY A 24 2.94 5.67 1.93
C GLY A 24 3.27 5.04 0.59
N VAL A 25 4.36 4.28 0.62
CA VAL A 25 4.88 3.52 -0.51
C VAL A 25 5.18 2.10 -0.06
N THR A 26 4.78 1.12 -0.85
CA THR A 26 5.17 -0.28 -0.66
C THR A 26 6.05 -0.76 -1.81
N SER A 27 6.93 -1.69 -1.48
CA SER A 27 7.73 -2.41 -2.45
C SER A 27 7.64 -3.93 -2.23
N ASN A 28 8.12 -4.67 -3.20
CA ASN A 28 8.39 -6.09 -3.11
C ASN A 28 9.43 -6.47 -4.19
N PRO A 29 10.06 -7.66 -4.12
CA PRO A 29 11.10 -8.04 -5.07
C PRO A 29 10.68 -7.98 -6.55
N SER A 30 9.41 -8.26 -6.88
CA SER A 30 8.91 -8.19 -8.26
C SER A 30 8.79 -6.75 -8.77
N ILE A 31 8.52 -5.81 -7.89
CA ILE A 31 8.47 -4.37 -8.20
C ILE A 31 9.89 -3.83 -8.34
N VAL A 32 10.76 -4.12 -7.39
CA VAL A 32 12.18 -3.74 -7.43
C VAL A 32 12.85 -4.24 -8.71
N LYS A 33 12.53 -5.46 -9.17
CA LYS A 33 13.03 -6.02 -10.42
C LYS A 33 12.73 -5.14 -11.65
N LYS A 34 11.61 -4.43 -11.69
CA LYS A 34 11.22 -3.60 -12.86
C LYS A 34 12.16 -2.40 -13.04
N THR A 35 12.57 -1.77 -11.93
CA THR A 35 13.47 -0.62 -11.93
C THR A 35 14.93 -1.05 -11.85
N SER A 36 15.20 -2.21 -11.23
CA SER A 36 16.53 -2.83 -11.09
C SER A 36 17.62 -1.85 -10.60
N PRO A 37 17.42 -1.15 -9.46
CA PRO A 37 18.40 -0.20 -8.96
C PRO A 37 19.73 -0.90 -8.63
N LYS A 38 20.86 -0.29 -9.01
CA LYS A 38 22.20 -0.84 -8.72
C LYS A 38 22.55 -0.79 -7.25
N ASP A 39 22.12 0.26 -6.55
CA ASP A 39 22.22 0.43 -5.10
C ASP A 39 20.81 0.38 -4.50
N PHE A 40 20.45 -0.77 -3.94
CA PHE A 40 19.13 -0.97 -3.36
C PHE A 40 18.84 -0.03 -2.18
N PHE A 41 19.75 0.06 -1.23
CA PHE A 41 19.52 0.88 -0.04
C PHE A 41 19.62 2.37 -0.34
N GLY A 42 20.52 2.80 -1.24
CA GLY A 42 20.55 4.17 -1.74
C GLY A 42 19.22 4.56 -2.39
N HIS A 43 18.65 3.67 -3.18
CA HIS A 43 17.35 3.89 -3.81
C HIS A 43 16.19 3.99 -2.77
N MET A 44 16.18 3.11 -1.74
CA MET A 44 15.19 3.20 -0.67
C MET A 44 15.30 4.49 0.15
N ARG A 45 16.53 4.96 0.40
CA ARG A 45 16.76 6.27 1.04
C ARG A 45 16.25 7.43 0.18
N GLU A 46 16.41 7.36 -1.14
CA GLU A 46 15.87 8.38 -2.06
C GLU A 46 14.34 8.38 -2.04
N ILE A 47 13.70 7.21 -2.04
CA ILE A 47 12.24 7.12 -1.85
C ILE A 47 11.84 7.78 -0.53
N ARG A 48 12.54 7.49 0.58
CA ARG A 48 12.27 8.12 1.88
C ARG A 48 12.38 9.64 1.82
N GLN A 49 13.38 10.19 1.13
CA GLN A 49 13.54 11.63 0.95
C GLN A 49 12.37 12.25 0.18
N ILE A 50 11.86 11.58 -0.86
CA ILE A 50 10.72 12.06 -1.64
C ILE A 50 9.43 12.07 -0.81
N ILE A 51 9.16 10.98 -0.08
CA ILE A 51 7.89 10.84 0.65
C ILE A 51 7.89 11.54 2.01
N GLY A 52 9.07 11.92 2.52
CA GLY A 52 9.22 12.53 3.84
C GLY A 52 8.98 11.56 4.99
N ASP A 53 9.02 12.07 6.22
CA ASP A 53 8.95 11.29 7.46
C ASP A 53 7.53 10.89 7.88
N GLU A 54 6.52 11.57 7.34
CA GLU A 54 5.12 11.39 7.72
C GLU A 54 4.43 10.25 6.96
N ARG A 55 5.02 9.82 5.83
CA ARG A 55 4.47 8.73 5.02
C ARG A 55 5.18 7.42 5.31
N SER A 56 4.43 6.32 5.33
CA SER A 56 4.98 4.98 5.56
C SER A 56 5.79 4.48 4.37
N LEU A 57 6.90 3.80 4.65
CA LEU A 57 7.67 3.06 3.66
C LEU A 57 7.72 1.59 4.05
N HIS A 58 7.30 0.71 3.15
CA HIS A 58 7.23 -0.72 3.40
C HIS A 58 8.21 -1.47 2.50
N ILE A 59 9.21 -2.14 3.10
CA ILE A 59 10.31 -2.84 2.40
C ILE A 59 10.26 -4.33 2.74
N GLN A 60 10.30 -5.20 1.73
CA GLN A 60 10.18 -6.64 1.91
C GLN A 60 11.53 -7.32 2.07
N VAL A 61 11.65 -8.21 3.08
CA VAL A 61 12.73 -9.18 3.22
C VAL A 61 12.62 -10.30 2.18
N ILE A 62 13.75 -10.95 1.87
CA ILE A 62 13.83 -12.05 0.91
C ILE A 62 14.20 -13.39 1.54
N ALA A 63 14.76 -13.39 2.74
CA ALA A 63 15.10 -14.60 3.48
C ALA A 63 13.85 -15.44 3.81
N THR A 64 14.04 -16.73 3.99
CA THR A 64 12.98 -17.71 4.26
C THR A 64 13.06 -18.34 5.65
N GLU A 65 14.17 -18.20 6.35
CA GLU A 65 14.41 -18.70 7.72
C GLU A 65 14.28 -17.53 8.72
N ALA A 66 13.64 -17.74 9.85
CA ALA A 66 13.33 -16.68 10.82
C ALA A 66 14.53 -15.84 11.22
N ASP A 67 15.64 -16.46 11.59
CA ASP A 67 16.84 -15.75 12.05
C ASP A 67 17.47 -14.88 10.94
N LYS A 68 17.38 -15.34 9.68
CA LYS A 68 17.83 -14.56 8.51
C LYS A 68 16.86 -13.43 8.19
N ILE A 69 15.54 -13.65 8.30
CA ILE A 69 14.51 -12.62 8.15
C ILE A 69 14.76 -11.48 9.14
N VAL A 70 14.96 -11.80 10.42
CA VAL A 70 15.26 -10.81 11.46
C VAL A 70 16.55 -10.04 11.15
N LYS A 71 17.59 -10.71 10.70
CA LYS A 71 18.86 -10.08 10.32
C LYS A 71 18.68 -9.12 9.12
N GLU A 72 17.91 -9.52 8.10
CA GLU A 72 17.58 -8.62 6.98
C GLU A 72 16.73 -7.43 7.42
N ALA A 73 15.77 -7.62 8.32
CA ALA A 73 14.97 -6.55 8.89
C ALA A 73 15.84 -5.54 9.64
N HIS A 74 16.76 -5.98 10.50
CA HIS A 74 17.69 -5.09 11.19
C HIS A 74 18.54 -4.30 10.19
N LYS A 75 19.01 -4.95 9.10
CA LYS A 75 19.76 -4.26 8.05
C LYS A 75 18.93 -3.17 7.34
N ILE A 76 17.64 -3.42 7.10
CA ILE A 76 16.73 -2.42 6.53
C ILE A 76 16.60 -1.22 7.46
N PHE A 77 16.39 -1.44 8.78
CA PHE A 77 16.31 -0.36 9.76
C PHE A 77 17.62 0.46 9.85
N GLU A 78 18.77 -0.22 9.85
CA GLU A 78 20.10 0.42 9.88
C GLU A 78 20.34 1.29 8.64
N GLU A 79 20.00 0.79 7.44
CA GLU A 79 20.34 1.45 6.18
C GLU A 79 19.32 2.51 5.72
N VAL A 80 18.09 2.45 6.20
CA VAL A 80 17.04 3.38 5.80
C VAL A 80 16.59 4.23 6.97
N ASP A 81 15.76 3.71 7.86
CA ASP A 81 15.34 4.33 9.11
C ASP A 81 14.49 3.40 9.98
N ASP A 82 14.30 3.73 11.25
CA ASP A 82 13.53 2.96 12.23
C ASP A 82 11.98 3.04 12.02
N LYS A 83 11.49 3.92 11.13
CA LYS A 83 10.06 4.09 10.83
C LYS A 83 9.58 3.16 9.70
N VAL A 84 10.49 2.48 9.03
CA VAL A 84 10.16 1.51 7.97
C VAL A 84 9.27 0.40 8.52
N TYR A 85 8.28 0.00 7.77
CA TYR A 85 7.53 -1.24 7.98
C TYR A 85 8.20 -2.36 7.20
N VAL A 86 8.79 -3.34 7.91
CA VAL A 86 9.39 -4.48 7.24
C VAL A 86 8.31 -5.47 6.82
N LYS A 87 8.24 -5.75 5.51
CA LYS A 87 7.29 -6.72 4.96
C LYS A 87 7.84 -8.13 5.10
N VAL A 88 7.17 -8.96 5.89
CA VAL A 88 7.53 -10.34 6.15
C VAL A 88 6.49 -11.28 5.55
N PRO A 89 6.87 -12.21 4.66
CA PRO A 89 5.94 -13.22 4.14
C PRO A 89 5.35 -14.08 5.25
N THR A 90 4.02 -14.31 5.21
CA THR A 90 3.28 -15.04 6.25
C THR A 90 3.46 -16.56 6.06
N THR A 91 4.66 -17.03 6.33
CA THR A 91 5.05 -18.43 6.41
C THR A 91 5.26 -18.84 7.88
N TYR A 92 5.46 -20.13 8.15
CA TYR A 92 5.76 -20.60 9.51
C TYR A 92 6.97 -19.88 10.13
N GLU A 93 8.09 -19.79 9.39
CA GLU A 93 9.28 -19.03 9.79
C GLU A 93 9.03 -17.51 9.83
N GLY A 94 8.23 -16.99 8.89
CA GLY A 94 7.84 -15.58 8.88
C GLY A 94 7.07 -15.16 10.13
N VAL A 95 6.10 -15.97 10.59
CA VAL A 95 5.37 -15.71 11.83
C VAL A 95 6.31 -15.71 13.05
N LYS A 96 7.27 -16.62 13.10
CA LYS A 96 8.32 -16.62 14.14
C LYS A 96 9.13 -15.31 14.09
N ALA A 97 9.55 -14.87 12.90
CA ALA A 97 10.29 -13.62 12.72
C ALA A 97 9.46 -12.39 13.12
N MET A 98 8.16 -12.34 12.74
CA MET A 98 7.24 -11.26 13.14
C MET A 98 7.19 -11.13 14.67
N LYS A 99 7.03 -12.24 15.41
CA LYS A 99 7.01 -12.24 16.88
C LYS A 99 8.30 -11.66 17.46
N ILE A 100 9.47 -12.00 16.92
CA ILE A 100 10.76 -11.48 17.37
C ILE A 100 10.80 -9.96 17.12
N LEU A 101 10.55 -9.51 15.89
CA LEU A 101 10.58 -8.09 15.52
C LEU A 101 9.58 -7.27 16.34
N LYS A 102 8.37 -7.79 16.58
CA LYS A 102 7.38 -7.10 17.43
C LYS A 102 7.82 -7.04 18.89
N SER A 103 8.50 -8.04 19.42
CA SER A 103 9.07 -7.98 20.78
C SER A 103 10.18 -6.93 20.92
N GLU A 104 10.81 -6.55 19.81
CA GLU A 104 11.82 -5.47 19.72
C GLU A 104 11.17 -4.09 19.43
N GLY A 105 9.85 -4.00 19.36
CA GLY A 105 9.12 -2.76 19.04
C GLY A 105 9.23 -2.31 17.59
N LYS A 106 9.59 -3.21 16.67
CA LYS A 106 9.76 -2.90 15.25
C LYS A 106 8.43 -2.97 14.48
N ASN A 107 8.30 -2.15 13.43
CA ASN A 107 7.12 -2.11 12.59
C ASN A 107 7.13 -3.26 11.58
N VAL A 108 6.03 -3.98 11.46
CA VAL A 108 5.90 -5.18 10.64
C VAL A 108 4.65 -5.14 9.77
N THR A 109 4.81 -5.44 8.49
CA THR A 109 3.71 -5.75 7.57
C THR A 109 3.75 -7.23 7.21
N ALA A 110 2.74 -7.98 7.60
CA ALA A 110 2.56 -9.36 7.15
C ALA A 110 2.12 -9.37 5.67
N THR A 111 2.89 -10.02 4.82
CA THR A 111 2.63 -10.05 3.36
C THR A 111 2.49 -11.48 2.83
N ALA A 112 2.14 -11.61 1.55
CA ALA A 112 1.82 -12.90 0.93
C ALA A 112 0.72 -13.66 1.69
N VAL A 113 -0.32 -12.93 2.08
CA VAL A 113 -1.49 -13.50 2.75
C VAL A 113 -2.51 -13.91 1.70
N TYR A 114 -2.87 -15.19 1.70
CA TYR A 114 -3.81 -15.80 0.76
C TYR A 114 -5.01 -16.46 1.45
N ASP A 115 -4.93 -16.63 2.77
CA ASP A 115 -5.91 -17.38 3.56
C ASP A 115 -6.20 -16.66 4.87
N LEU A 116 -7.43 -16.78 5.38
CA LEU A 116 -7.88 -16.14 6.61
C LEU A 116 -7.10 -16.62 7.84
N MET A 117 -6.72 -17.91 7.90
CA MET A 117 -5.97 -18.43 9.03
C MET A 117 -4.52 -17.90 9.04
N GLN A 118 -3.90 -17.67 7.86
CA GLN A 118 -2.64 -16.96 7.79
C GLN A 118 -2.77 -15.53 8.34
N ALA A 119 -3.86 -14.81 7.96
CA ALA A 119 -4.12 -13.47 8.48
C ALA A 119 -4.27 -13.46 10.00
N TYR A 120 -5.02 -14.41 10.58
CA TYR A 120 -5.18 -14.52 12.02
C TYR A 120 -3.87 -14.85 12.74
N MET A 121 -3.01 -15.69 12.17
CA MET A 121 -1.68 -15.96 12.74
C MET A 121 -0.78 -14.72 12.73
N ALA A 122 -0.84 -13.91 11.66
CA ALA A 122 -0.12 -12.64 11.58
C ALA A 122 -0.66 -11.62 12.58
N LEU A 123 -1.99 -11.54 12.74
CA LEU A 123 -2.66 -10.69 13.72
C LEU A 123 -2.22 -11.04 15.14
N ALA A 124 -2.28 -12.33 15.49
CA ALA A 124 -1.85 -12.84 16.80
C ALA A 124 -0.34 -12.67 17.05
N ALA A 125 0.49 -12.60 15.99
CA ALA A 125 1.91 -12.28 16.08
C ALA A 125 2.18 -10.79 16.29
N GLY A 126 1.14 -9.92 16.23
CA GLY A 126 1.22 -8.49 16.48
C GLY A 126 1.60 -7.65 15.28
N ALA A 127 1.42 -8.13 14.04
CA ALA A 127 1.68 -7.35 12.84
C ALA A 127 0.88 -6.04 12.83
N ASP A 128 1.50 -4.92 12.43
CA ASP A 128 0.86 -3.60 12.35
C ASP A 128 -0.03 -3.50 11.09
N TYR A 129 0.41 -4.16 10.01
CA TYR A 129 -0.36 -4.29 8.78
C TYR A 129 -0.42 -5.75 8.33
N ILE A 130 -1.57 -6.15 7.81
CA ILE A 130 -1.76 -7.47 7.16
C ILE A 130 -2.20 -7.22 5.72
N ALA A 131 -1.47 -7.78 4.76
CA ALA A 131 -1.66 -7.52 3.34
C ALA A 131 -2.23 -8.72 2.56
N PRO A 132 -3.57 -8.91 2.53
CA PRO A 132 -4.21 -9.88 1.66
C PRO A 132 -4.02 -9.53 0.18
N TYR A 133 -3.72 -10.54 -0.64
CA TYR A 133 -3.48 -10.36 -2.06
C TYR A 133 -4.76 -10.51 -2.88
N THR A 134 -5.54 -9.43 -2.98
CA THR A 134 -6.89 -9.36 -3.55
C THR A 134 -7.02 -10.13 -4.88
N ASN A 135 -6.30 -9.71 -5.90
CA ASN A 135 -6.42 -10.34 -7.22
C ASN A 135 -5.91 -11.79 -7.24
N ARG A 136 -4.88 -12.11 -6.45
CA ARG A 136 -4.33 -13.47 -6.43
C ARG A 136 -5.24 -14.45 -5.70
N ILE A 137 -5.89 -14.03 -4.61
CA ILE A 137 -6.91 -14.80 -3.88
C ILE A 137 -8.08 -15.10 -4.82
N GLY A 138 -8.57 -14.08 -5.55
CA GLY A 138 -9.62 -14.26 -6.54
C GLY A 138 -9.25 -15.23 -7.65
N ASN A 139 -8.02 -15.20 -8.14
CA ASN A 139 -7.53 -16.13 -9.17
C ASN A 139 -7.45 -17.60 -8.67
N LEU A 140 -7.40 -17.81 -7.37
CA LEU A 140 -7.48 -19.15 -6.75
C LEU A 140 -8.93 -19.61 -6.52
N GLY A 141 -9.92 -18.79 -6.90
CA GLY A 141 -11.34 -19.11 -6.74
C GLY A 141 -11.91 -18.80 -5.35
N ASN A 142 -11.16 -18.07 -4.51
CA ASN A 142 -11.61 -17.64 -3.18
C ASN A 142 -12.07 -16.18 -3.22
N ASP A 143 -12.94 -15.78 -2.27
CA ASP A 143 -13.37 -14.39 -2.15
C ASP A 143 -12.42 -13.60 -1.21
N PRO A 144 -11.63 -12.65 -1.75
CA PRO A 144 -10.75 -11.83 -0.93
C PRO A 144 -11.50 -10.84 -0.03
N PHE A 145 -12.71 -10.46 -0.41
CA PHE A 145 -13.50 -9.47 0.33
C PHE A 145 -14.17 -10.10 1.54
N GLU A 146 -14.62 -11.34 1.44
CA GLU A 146 -15.07 -12.14 2.59
C GLU A 146 -13.95 -12.31 3.62
N LEU A 147 -12.73 -12.64 3.17
CA LEU A 147 -11.55 -12.70 4.04
C LEU A 147 -11.33 -11.39 4.77
N MET A 148 -11.35 -10.25 4.05
CA MET A 148 -11.13 -8.92 4.64
C MET A 148 -12.24 -8.57 5.65
N ALA A 149 -13.50 -8.89 5.36
CA ALA A 149 -14.62 -8.62 6.27
C ALA A 149 -14.47 -9.40 7.59
N HIS A 150 -14.14 -10.70 7.52
CA HIS A 150 -13.87 -11.50 8.71
C HIS A 150 -12.67 -10.99 9.51
N LEU A 151 -11.58 -10.63 8.82
CA LEU A 151 -10.38 -10.10 9.48
C LEU A 151 -10.68 -8.74 10.13
N SER A 152 -11.41 -7.85 9.45
CA SER A 152 -11.80 -6.53 9.97
C SER A 152 -12.65 -6.65 11.23
N ASN A 153 -13.64 -7.55 11.22
CA ASN A 153 -14.48 -7.82 12.39
C ASN A 153 -13.62 -8.28 13.58
N ARG A 154 -12.68 -9.20 13.35
CA ARG A 154 -11.81 -9.72 14.41
C ARG A 154 -10.88 -8.63 14.98
N ILE A 155 -10.34 -7.76 14.13
CA ILE A 155 -9.50 -6.62 14.56
C ILE A 155 -10.31 -5.71 15.49
N VAL A 156 -11.56 -5.39 15.13
CA VAL A 156 -12.41 -4.48 15.90
C VAL A 156 -12.91 -5.13 17.20
N GLU A 157 -13.43 -6.37 17.12
CA GLU A 157 -14.01 -7.07 18.26
C GLU A 157 -13.01 -7.36 19.36
N ASP A 158 -11.77 -7.74 19.00
CA ASP A 158 -10.72 -8.09 19.95
C ASP A 158 -9.81 -6.89 20.28
N GLY A 159 -10.00 -5.73 19.64
CA GLY A 159 -9.27 -4.48 19.92
C GLY A 159 -7.80 -4.50 19.50
N TYR A 160 -7.48 -5.20 18.40
CA TYR A 160 -6.11 -5.21 17.87
C TYR A 160 -5.73 -3.86 17.26
N ASP A 161 -4.53 -3.38 17.52
CA ASP A 161 -3.91 -2.25 16.81
C ASP A 161 -3.22 -2.75 15.54
N CYS A 162 -4.05 -3.06 14.54
CA CYS A 162 -3.62 -3.59 13.26
C CYS A 162 -4.53 -3.07 12.14
N LYS A 163 -3.97 -2.86 10.95
CA LYS A 163 -4.71 -2.45 9.76
C LYS A 163 -4.62 -3.50 8.66
N ILE A 164 -5.73 -3.69 7.95
CA ILE A 164 -5.72 -4.43 6.69
C ILE A 164 -5.15 -3.50 5.62
N LEU A 165 -4.04 -3.91 5.00
CA LEU A 165 -3.42 -3.27 3.85
C LEU A 165 -3.69 -4.11 2.60
N ALA A 166 -4.88 -4.03 2.05
CA ALA A 166 -5.24 -4.81 0.88
C ALA A 166 -4.31 -4.49 -0.30
N ALA A 167 -3.84 -5.53 -0.99
CA ALA A 167 -2.79 -5.42 -1.99
C ALA A 167 -3.11 -6.23 -3.25
N SER A 168 -2.27 -6.10 -4.30
CA SER A 168 -2.40 -6.88 -5.54
C SER A 168 -3.67 -6.56 -6.32
N PHE A 169 -3.88 -5.28 -6.63
CA PHE A 169 -5.02 -4.79 -7.41
C PHE A 169 -4.74 -4.78 -8.93
N LYS A 170 -5.83 -4.91 -9.71
CA LYS A 170 -5.83 -4.80 -11.18
C LYS A 170 -6.81 -3.74 -11.70
N GLY A 171 -7.68 -3.21 -10.83
CA GLY A 171 -8.65 -2.20 -11.22
C GLY A 171 -9.29 -1.51 -10.03
N VAL A 172 -9.91 -0.37 -10.32
CA VAL A 172 -10.55 0.53 -9.33
C VAL A 172 -11.66 -0.17 -8.56
N GLN A 173 -12.41 -1.06 -9.22
CA GLN A 173 -13.50 -1.79 -8.57
C GLN A 173 -12.99 -2.62 -7.38
N GLN A 174 -11.87 -3.34 -7.55
CA GLN A 174 -11.29 -4.13 -6.46
C GLN A 174 -10.87 -3.24 -5.28
N VAL A 175 -10.35 -2.04 -5.53
CA VAL A 175 -9.98 -1.06 -4.48
C VAL A 175 -11.21 -0.63 -3.69
N ARG A 176 -12.30 -0.26 -4.38
CA ARG A 176 -13.58 0.11 -3.75
C ARG A 176 -14.12 -1.05 -2.90
N ASP A 177 -14.12 -2.26 -3.46
CA ASP A 177 -14.69 -3.43 -2.80
C ASP A 177 -13.84 -3.85 -1.57
N ALA A 178 -12.52 -3.63 -1.59
CA ALA A 178 -11.65 -3.81 -0.41
C ALA A 178 -12.00 -2.84 0.74
N PHE A 179 -12.21 -1.56 0.44
CA PHE A 179 -12.68 -0.60 1.46
C PHE A 179 -14.07 -0.95 1.99
N ASN A 180 -15.00 -1.35 1.12
CA ASN A 180 -16.35 -1.78 1.52
C ASN A 180 -16.30 -3.04 2.41
N ALA A 181 -15.32 -3.91 2.23
CA ALA A 181 -15.08 -5.08 3.06
C ALA A 181 -14.34 -4.78 4.38
N GLY A 182 -14.13 -3.49 4.70
CA GLY A 182 -13.53 -3.06 5.98
C GLY A 182 -12.01 -2.92 5.97
N SER A 183 -11.34 -2.95 4.82
CA SER A 183 -9.92 -2.61 4.74
C SER A 183 -9.69 -1.14 5.13
N GLN A 184 -8.74 -0.86 6.00
CA GLN A 184 -8.40 0.51 6.42
C GLN A 184 -7.40 1.17 5.47
N ALA A 185 -6.57 0.35 4.80
CA ALA A 185 -5.55 0.77 3.87
C ALA A 185 -5.53 -0.10 2.61
N ILE A 186 -5.10 0.50 1.51
CA ILE A 186 -4.82 -0.23 0.26
C ILE A 186 -3.43 0.13 -0.26
N THR A 187 -2.78 -0.80 -0.96
CA THR A 187 -1.62 -0.48 -1.79
C THR A 187 -1.83 -0.95 -3.22
N ALA A 188 -1.76 -0.02 -4.16
CA ALA A 188 -2.07 -0.24 -5.56
C ALA A 188 -1.03 0.42 -6.48
N PRO A 189 -0.85 -0.09 -7.72
CA PRO A 189 -0.11 0.63 -8.76
C PRO A 189 -0.68 2.04 -8.97
N VAL A 190 0.20 3.02 -9.23
CA VAL A 190 -0.21 4.42 -9.50
C VAL A 190 -1.24 4.49 -10.63
N SER A 191 -1.08 3.66 -11.68
CA SER A 191 -2.03 3.58 -12.78
C SER A 191 -3.45 3.20 -12.36
N VAL A 192 -3.61 2.35 -11.35
CA VAL A 192 -4.93 1.98 -10.82
C VAL A 192 -5.58 3.17 -10.11
N LEU A 193 -4.80 3.96 -9.36
CA LEU A 193 -5.32 5.16 -8.68
C LEU A 193 -5.64 6.28 -9.67
N LYS A 194 -4.81 6.49 -10.70
CA LYS A 194 -5.08 7.47 -11.77
C LYS A 194 -6.36 7.15 -12.55
N ALA A 195 -6.64 5.86 -12.80
CA ALA A 195 -7.85 5.43 -13.50
C ALA A 195 -9.16 5.84 -12.80
N ILE A 196 -9.13 6.19 -11.51
CA ILE A 196 -10.30 6.76 -10.78
C ILE A 196 -10.77 8.04 -11.45
N PHE A 197 -9.85 8.83 -12.01
CA PHE A 197 -10.10 10.15 -12.60
C PHE A 197 -10.28 10.12 -14.13
N GLU A 198 -10.06 8.97 -14.77
CA GLU A 198 -10.14 8.80 -16.23
C GLU A 198 -11.58 8.55 -16.75
N ASN A 199 -12.61 8.87 -15.96
CA ASN A 199 -13.98 8.73 -16.40
C ASN A 199 -14.34 9.85 -17.41
N PRO A 200 -14.73 9.51 -18.67
CA PRO A 200 -15.08 10.51 -19.68
C PRO A 200 -16.19 11.48 -19.26
N SER A 201 -17.08 11.07 -18.36
CA SER A 201 -18.14 11.94 -17.83
C SER A 201 -17.59 13.09 -17.00
N ILE A 202 -16.44 12.93 -16.35
CA ILE A 202 -15.78 14.00 -15.59
C ILE A 202 -15.27 15.07 -16.57
N SER A 203 -14.51 14.67 -17.58
CA SER A 203 -13.97 15.58 -18.58
C SER A 203 -15.08 16.30 -19.33
N LYS A 204 -16.17 15.60 -19.67
CA LYS A 204 -17.33 16.19 -20.29
C LYS A 204 -17.98 17.25 -19.39
N ALA A 205 -18.24 16.94 -18.14
CA ALA A 205 -18.86 17.87 -17.20
C ALA A 205 -18.01 19.13 -17.01
N VAL A 206 -16.68 19.00 -16.86
CA VAL A 206 -15.76 20.13 -16.76
C VAL A 206 -15.81 21.00 -18.01
N THR A 207 -15.83 20.38 -19.21
CA THR A 207 -15.93 21.10 -20.45
C THR A 207 -17.27 21.85 -20.55
N ASP A 208 -18.39 21.22 -20.22
CA ASP A 208 -19.72 21.84 -20.22
C ASP A 208 -19.76 23.03 -19.25
N PHE A 209 -19.24 22.91 -18.03
CA PHE A 209 -19.16 24.00 -17.06
C PHE A 209 -18.32 25.20 -17.56
N ASN A 210 -17.18 24.92 -18.19
CA ASN A 210 -16.36 25.97 -18.77
C ASN A 210 -17.09 26.71 -19.92
N ASN A 211 -17.78 25.98 -20.79
CA ASN A 211 -18.57 26.58 -21.88
C ASN A 211 -19.70 27.44 -21.34
N ASP A 212 -20.42 26.98 -20.31
CA ASP A 212 -21.46 27.76 -19.66
C ASP A 212 -20.89 29.06 -19.06
N TRP A 213 -19.77 28.99 -18.39
CA TRP A 213 -19.07 30.15 -17.83
C TRP A 213 -18.66 31.15 -18.94
N TYR A 214 -18.00 30.67 -19.99
CA TYR A 214 -17.53 31.50 -21.08
C TYR A 214 -18.68 32.14 -21.87
N SER A 215 -19.84 31.51 -21.91
CA SER A 215 -21.05 32.08 -22.56
C SER A 215 -21.54 33.33 -21.84
N VAL A 216 -21.29 33.48 -20.54
CA VAL A 216 -21.72 34.63 -19.72
C VAL A 216 -20.66 35.72 -19.64
N TYR A 217 -19.38 35.33 -19.47
CA TYR A 217 -18.29 36.26 -19.15
C TYR A 217 -17.29 36.48 -20.28
N GLY A 218 -17.40 35.72 -21.38
CA GLY A 218 -16.51 35.76 -22.53
C GLY A 218 -15.44 34.66 -22.49
N GLU A 219 -14.97 34.31 -23.70
CA GLU A 219 -13.91 33.30 -23.87
C GLU A 219 -12.64 33.72 -23.13
N ASP A 220 -11.96 32.74 -22.54
CA ASP A 220 -10.68 32.87 -21.80
C ASP A 220 -10.72 33.75 -20.53
N LYS A 221 -11.90 34.11 -20.02
CA LYS A 221 -12.01 34.79 -18.72
C LYS A 221 -12.19 33.79 -17.58
N GLY A 222 -11.18 33.68 -16.73
CA GLY A 222 -11.25 32.93 -15.47
C GLY A 222 -11.70 33.81 -14.30
N LEU A 223 -11.88 33.20 -13.12
CA LEU A 223 -12.21 33.92 -11.88
C LEU A 223 -11.15 34.96 -11.48
N CYS A 224 -9.90 34.74 -11.88
CA CYS A 224 -8.80 35.69 -11.61
C CYS A 224 -8.85 36.94 -12.46
N ASP A 225 -9.69 36.95 -13.53
CA ASP A 225 -9.82 38.05 -14.47
C ASP A 225 -11.08 38.91 -14.23
N MET A 226 -11.76 38.67 -13.07
CA MET A 226 -13.03 39.34 -12.70
C MET A 226 -12.79 40.51 -11.73
#